data_09f90455d2cdebeefc9819d99f0ef45b
#
_entry.id   09f90455d2cdebeefc9819d99f0ef45b
#
_cell.length_a   1.000
_cell.length_b   1.000
_cell.length_c   1.000
_cell.angle_alpha   90.00
_cell.angle_beta   90.00
_cell.angle_gamma   90.00
#
_symmetry.space_group_name_H-M   'P 1'
#
loop_
_entity.id
_entity.type
_entity.pdbx_description
1 polymer ?
#
loop_
_entity_poly.entity_id
_entity_poly.type
_entity_poly.pdbx_seq_one_letter_code
_entity_poly.pdbx_strand_id
1 'polypeptide(L)'
;MWALIAGLLFSAGPAAAYETDDVTMKRRQQGILTGMPFMANVAPRTFVDDLGRKIYLAQVPKRLVSLAPSITETLYAIGLADRVVGVTEFCDYPPEARQKPKVGYSNPNLETIVALQPDLVLAPRDFIRLDVLGKLEQLKIPTFVVEAKTVEDIASQIQLIGRMLDRSEVANPIAMELRRRLTELKRRTETLARPRVLYVLNSQPLITVGPGSFIHQLIEIAGGANVAARAASPYPRLSIEAVLKEDPQLIIFPVGASEGIPQGEQELWRRWKTMTAVKMDAFHHIASDLLNRPGPRIVFGLEKLAEIIHPEVFASSNHESGRP
;
A
#
# COMPACT_ATOMS: atom_id res chain seq x y z
N MET A 1 -49.10 42.73 -13.61
CA MET A 1 -49.77 43.43 -12.47
C MET A 1 -48.72 43.60 -11.42
N TRP A 2 -48.20 44.79 -11.33
CA TRP A 2 -47.77 45.63 -10.20
C TRP A 2 -46.71 45.03 -9.29
N ALA A 3 -45.48 45.47 -9.27
CA ALA A 3 -44.82 46.81 -9.12
C ALA A 3 -44.68 47.21 -7.65
N LEU A 4 -43.42 47.65 -7.37
CA LEU A 4 -43.02 48.72 -6.43
C LEU A 4 -42.37 48.27 -5.10
N ILE A 5 -41.08 48.52 -5.02
CA ILE A 5 -40.31 49.66 -4.38
C ILE A 5 -39.96 49.37 -2.91
N ALA A 6 -38.70 49.37 -2.58
CA ALA A 6 -38.04 50.40 -1.78
C ALA A 6 -36.55 50.08 -1.59
N GLY A 7 -35.74 51.06 -1.95
CA GLY A 7 -34.32 51.09 -1.71
C GLY A 7 -34.01 51.48 -0.26
N LEU A 8 -32.84 50.99 0.21
CA LEU A 8 -32.18 51.53 1.38
C LEU A 8 -30.70 51.69 1.07
N LEU A 9 -30.31 52.95 0.99
CA LEU A 9 -28.94 53.45 0.99
C LEU A 9 -28.25 52.99 2.27
N PHE A 10 -27.13 52.29 2.16
CA PHE A 10 -26.16 52.20 3.22
C PHE A 10 -24.86 52.84 2.79
N SER A 11 -24.52 53.86 3.59
CA SER A 11 -23.35 54.71 3.51
C SER A 11 -22.04 53.94 3.61
N ALA A 12 -21.09 54.32 2.76
CA ALA A 12 -19.70 53.90 2.86
C ALA A 12 -19.07 54.48 4.15
N GLY A 13 -18.64 53.56 5.04
CA GLY A 13 -17.74 53.89 6.13
C GLY A 13 -16.28 53.79 5.66
N PRO A 14 -15.35 54.57 6.24
CA PRO A 14 -14.00 54.71 5.73
C PRO A 14 -13.17 53.44 5.91
N ALA A 15 -12.42 53.07 4.87
CA ALA A 15 -11.39 52.04 4.90
C ALA A 15 -10.35 52.36 5.98
N ALA A 16 -10.26 51.49 7.00
CA ALA A 16 -9.13 51.50 7.92
C ALA A 16 -7.88 51.07 7.16
N ALA A 17 -7.01 52.05 6.91
CA ALA A 17 -5.65 51.81 6.43
C ALA A 17 -4.89 51.01 7.51
N TYR A 18 -4.48 49.78 7.20
CA TYR A 18 -3.47 49.08 7.98
C TYR A 18 -2.13 49.78 7.73
N GLU A 19 -1.69 50.58 8.69
CA GLU A 19 -0.30 51.03 8.78
C GLU A 19 0.58 49.81 8.97
N THR A 20 1.28 49.41 7.92
CA THR A 20 2.38 48.46 8.01
C THR A 20 3.55 49.16 8.68
N ASP A 21 3.92 48.66 9.86
CA ASP A 21 5.03 49.15 10.68
C ASP A 21 6.29 49.32 9.82
N ASP A 22 6.65 50.55 9.55
CA ASP A 22 7.86 51.02 8.83
C ASP A 22 9.18 50.58 9.52
N VAL A 23 9.11 50.12 10.76
CA VAL A 23 10.24 49.64 11.54
C VAL A 23 10.75 48.29 11.05
N THR A 24 9.86 47.39 10.56
CA THR A 24 10.25 46.07 10.08
C THR A 24 10.93 46.11 8.70
N MET A 25 10.54 47.08 7.87
CA MET A 25 11.15 47.31 6.55
C MET A 25 12.54 47.98 6.65
N LYS A 26 12.75 48.90 7.55
CA LYS A 26 14.06 49.56 7.75
C LYS A 26 15.12 48.61 8.32
N ARG A 27 14.75 47.60 9.13
CA ARG A 27 15.70 46.60 9.61
C ARG A 27 16.18 45.61 8.53
N ARG A 28 15.40 45.43 7.46
CA ARG A 28 15.81 44.60 6.30
C ARG A 28 16.90 45.27 5.44
N GLN A 29 16.98 46.58 5.45
CA GLN A 29 17.98 47.34 4.64
C GLN A 29 19.33 47.51 5.34
N GLN A 30 19.46 47.22 6.63
CA GLN A 30 20.69 47.48 7.38
C GLN A 30 21.61 46.26 7.58
N GLY A 31 21.42 45.16 6.82
CA GLY A 31 22.49 44.10 6.71
C GLY A 31 22.91 43.44 8.02
N ILE A 32 22.14 43.44 9.11
CA ILE A 32 22.54 42.95 10.45
C ILE A 32 21.96 41.56 10.77
N LEU A 33 21.58 40.76 9.75
CA LEU A 33 21.20 39.35 9.92
C LEU A 33 21.99 38.42 8.96
N THR A 34 23.31 38.58 8.92
CA THR A 34 24.19 37.62 8.33
C THR A 34 24.64 36.64 9.43
N GLY A 35 24.09 35.44 9.45
CA GLY A 35 24.68 34.40 10.29
C GLY A 35 23.74 33.36 10.92
N MET A 36 22.42 33.49 10.82
CA MET A 36 21.56 32.37 11.20
C MET A 36 21.15 31.62 9.94
N PRO A 37 21.36 30.27 9.86
CA PRO A 37 20.78 29.51 8.79
C PRO A 37 19.28 29.70 8.85
N PHE A 38 18.67 30.08 7.70
CA PHE A 38 17.23 30.13 7.52
C PHE A 38 16.68 28.72 7.76
N MET A 39 16.43 28.40 9.03
CA MET A 39 15.61 27.23 9.36
C MET A 39 14.25 27.52 8.73
N ALA A 40 13.98 26.91 7.59
CA ALA A 40 12.64 26.88 7.05
C ALA A 40 11.74 26.32 8.15
N ASN A 41 11.01 27.21 8.81
CA ASN A 41 10.08 26.87 9.89
C ASN A 41 8.89 26.19 9.20
N VAL A 42 9.04 24.88 8.90
CA VAL A 42 7.94 24.08 8.35
C VAL A 42 6.89 24.06 9.46
N ALA A 43 5.75 24.68 9.20
CA ALA A 43 4.64 24.70 10.15
C ALA A 43 4.30 23.27 10.59
N PRO A 44 4.03 23.07 11.88
CA PRO A 44 3.64 21.77 12.39
C PRO A 44 2.46 21.22 11.60
N ARG A 45 2.52 19.94 11.22
CA ARG A 45 1.50 19.29 10.40
C ARG A 45 0.82 18.18 11.18
N THR A 46 -0.50 18.09 11.01
CA THR A 46 -1.30 17.02 11.62
C THR A 46 -1.84 16.12 10.50
N PHE A 47 -1.66 14.82 10.66
CA PHE A 47 -2.20 13.81 9.78
C PHE A 47 -3.12 12.88 10.56
N VAL A 48 -4.13 12.33 9.89
CA VAL A 48 -5.02 11.32 10.47
C VAL A 48 -4.62 9.98 9.91
N ASP A 49 -4.37 9.01 10.77
CA ASP A 49 -4.04 7.64 10.38
C ASP A 49 -5.29 6.76 10.18
N ASP A 50 -5.10 5.52 9.72
CA ASP A 50 -6.21 4.60 9.42
C ASP A 50 -6.88 3.98 10.69
N LEU A 51 -6.43 4.37 11.89
CA LEU A 51 -7.15 4.17 13.15
C LEU A 51 -7.96 5.41 13.57
N GLY A 52 -7.96 6.50 12.77
CA GLY A 52 -8.62 7.76 13.07
C GLY A 52 -7.85 8.64 14.09
N ARG A 53 -6.61 8.31 14.42
CA ARG A 53 -5.80 9.06 15.37
C ARG A 53 -5.13 10.24 14.67
N LYS A 54 -5.07 11.38 15.36
CA LYS A 54 -4.33 12.57 14.89
C LYS A 54 -2.87 12.45 15.30
N ILE A 55 -2.00 12.36 14.33
CA ILE A 55 -0.54 12.31 14.53
C ILE A 55 0.04 13.68 14.20
N TYR A 56 0.67 14.29 15.20
CA TYR A 56 1.30 15.59 15.09
C TYR A 56 2.79 15.44 14.77
N LEU A 57 3.23 16.06 13.71
CA LEU A 57 4.64 16.10 13.29
C LEU A 57 5.15 17.54 13.37
N ALA A 58 6.01 17.81 14.34
CA ALA A 58 6.60 19.13 14.54
C ALA A 58 7.53 19.53 13.38
N GLN A 59 8.13 18.57 12.72
CA GLN A 59 9.02 18.70 11.57
C GLN A 59 8.88 17.50 10.63
N VAL A 60 9.50 17.58 9.47
CA VAL A 60 9.56 16.43 8.55
C VAL A 60 10.44 15.34 9.15
N PRO A 61 9.91 14.12 9.38
CA PRO A 61 10.67 13.02 9.93
C PRO A 61 11.90 12.66 9.09
N LYS A 62 13.05 12.47 9.77
CA LYS A 62 14.33 12.09 9.16
C LYS A 62 14.77 10.68 9.49
N ARG A 63 14.23 10.07 10.56
CA ARG A 63 14.55 8.73 11.04
C ARG A 63 13.27 7.89 11.08
N LEU A 64 13.16 6.96 10.15
CA LEU A 64 11.93 6.20 9.92
C LEU A 64 12.15 4.73 10.30
N VAL A 65 11.22 4.18 11.06
CA VAL A 65 11.10 2.74 11.27
C VAL A 65 9.88 2.24 10.50
N SER A 66 10.07 1.20 9.72
CA SER A 66 9.02 0.55 8.92
C SER A 66 8.70 -0.83 9.47
N LEU A 67 7.45 -1.06 9.86
CA LEU A 67 6.98 -2.32 10.44
C LEU A 67 6.28 -3.22 9.41
N ALA A 68 6.46 -2.97 8.11
CA ALA A 68 5.96 -3.87 7.05
C ALA A 68 6.78 -3.77 5.76
N PRO A 69 6.89 -4.88 4.98
CA PRO A 69 7.55 -4.86 3.68
C PRO A 69 6.95 -3.84 2.71
N SER A 70 5.62 -3.75 2.59
CA SER A 70 4.92 -2.81 1.71
C SER A 70 5.23 -1.34 2.02
N ILE A 71 5.36 -1.01 3.31
CA ILE A 71 5.75 0.33 3.77
C ILE A 71 7.21 0.60 3.42
N THR A 72 8.11 -0.37 3.68
CA THR A 72 9.52 -0.27 3.30
C THR A 72 9.67 -0.02 1.80
N GLU A 73 9.00 -0.81 0.97
CA GLU A 73 9.00 -0.64 -0.48
C GLU A 73 8.51 0.74 -0.91
N THR A 74 7.47 1.25 -0.26
CA THR A 74 6.95 2.60 -0.51
C THR A 74 7.99 3.67 -0.17
N LEU A 75 8.63 3.58 1.00
CA LEU A 75 9.67 4.54 1.41
C LEU A 75 10.86 4.56 0.46
N TYR A 76 11.30 3.38 0.01
CA TYR A 76 12.38 3.28 -0.97
C TYR A 76 11.96 3.83 -2.34
N ALA A 77 10.76 3.50 -2.81
CA ALA A 77 10.22 3.98 -4.09
C ALA A 77 10.13 5.52 -4.16
N ILE A 78 9.82 6.17 -3.02
CA ILE A 78 9.79 7.65 -2.97
C ILE A 78 11.14 8.29 -2.57
N GLY A 79 12.25 7.50 -2.63
CA GLY A 79 13.62 8.00 -2.46
C GLY A 79 13.99 8.33 -1.02
N LEU A 80 13.49 7.57 -0.03
CA LEU A 80 13.76 7.78 1.40
C LEU A 80 14.60 6.66 2.04
N ALA A 81 15.32 5.87 1.25
CA ALA A 81 16.18 4.78 1.72
C ALA A 81 17.12 5.20 2.87
N ASP A 82 17.72 6.39 2.75
CA ASP A 82 18.67 6.92 3.76
C ASP A 82 18.01 7.28 5.08
N ARG A 83 16.70 7.60 5.05
CA ARG A 83 15.94 7.90 6.28
C ARG A 83 15.44 6.65 6.99
N VAL A 84 15.39 5.49 6.33
CA VAL A 84 14.97 4.23 6.95
C VAL A 84 16.08 3.71 7.85
N VAL A 85 15.83 3.72 9.16
CA VAL A 85 16.80 3.30 10.19
C VAL A 85 16.50 1.93 10.79
N GLY A 86 15.28 1.39 10.58
CA GLY A 86 14.89 0.06 11.05
C GLY A 86 13.75 -0.51 10.22
N VAL A 87 13.76 -1.83 10.04
CA VAL A 87 12.77 -2.59 9.25
C VAL A 87 12.49 -3.94 9.89
N THR A 88 11.46 -4.65 9.41
CA THR A 88 11.18 -6.03 9.85
C THR A 88 12.09 -7.05 9.15
N GLU A 89 12.13 -8.29 9.64
CA GLU A 89 12.86 -9.41 9.04
C GLU A 89 12.41 -9.69 7.60
N PHE A 90 11.13 -9.42 7.28
CA PHE A 90 10.53 -9.67 5.98
C PHE A 90 10.77 -8.56 4.95
N CYS A 91 11.39 -7.44 5.35
CA CYS A 91 11.73 -6.35 4.45
C CYS A 91 13.01 -6.68 3.65
N ASP A 92 12.83 -7.33 2.52
CA ASP A 92 13.89 -7.87 1.65
C ASP A 92 13.97 -7.19 0.28
N TYR A 93 13.04 -6.27 0.00
CA TYR A 93 13.02 -5.50 -1.24
C TYR A 93 12.94 -3.98 -0.96
N PRO A 94 13.72 -3.16 -1.72
CA PRO A 94 14.80 -3.63 -2.59
C PRO A 94 15.92 -4.31 -1.78
N PRO A 95 16.90 -4.99 -2.42
CA PRO A 95 17.91 -5.79 -1.72
C PRO A 95 18.67 -5.06 -0.60
N GLU A 96 18.84 -3.75 -0.73
CA GLU A 96 19.50 -2.89 0.26
C GLU A 96 18.72 -2.82 1.59
N ALA A 97 17.41 -3.03 1.58
CA ALA A 97 16.58 -3.07 2.78
C ALA A 97 16.97 -4.21 3.73
N ARG A 98 17.54 -5.30 3.18
CA ARG A 98 18.05 -6.43 3.99
C ARG A 98 19.14 -6.02 4.97
N GLN A 99 19.90 -4.98 4.65
CA GLN A 99 21.03 -4.51 5.46
C GLN A 99 20.60 -3.60 6.62
N LYS A 100 19.33 -3.16 6.64
CA LYS A 100 18.82 -2.29 7.70
C LYS A 100 18.64 -3.09 9.00
N PRO A 101 18.84 -2.45 10.18
CA PRO A 101 18.57 -3.05 11.49
C PRO A 101 17.17 -3.66 11.56
N LYS A 102 17.07 -4.86 12.14
CA LYS A 102 15.81 -5.59 12.27
C LYS A 102 15.15 -5.30 13.61
N VAL A 103 13.88 -4.91 13.56
CA VAL A 103 13.11 -4.48 14.74
C VAL A 103 11.99 -5.46 15.14
N GLY A 104 11.89 -6.61 14.47
CA GLY A 104 10.78 -7.55 14.66
C GLY A 104 9.56 -7.23 13.78
N TYR A 105 8.65 -8.19 13.67
CA TYR A 105 7.45 -8.07 12.81
C TYR A 105 6.16 -7.99 13.64
N SER A 106 5.56 -9.14 13.99
CA SER A 106 4.30 -9.18 14.76
C SER A 106 4.46 -8.83 16.24
N ASN A 107 5.68 -8.91 16.76
CA ASN A 107 6.06 -8.48 18.10
C ASN A 107 7.35 -7.64 18.02
N PRO A 108 7.26 -6.38 17.60
CA PRO A 108 8.43 -5.52 17.44
C PRO A 108 9.21 -5.37 18.74
N ASN A 109 10.53 -5.40 18.66
CA ASN A 109 11.42 -5.16 19.77
C ASN A 109 11.48 -3.66 20.08
N LEU A 110 10.79 -3.25 21.13
CA LEU A 110 10.69 -1.83 21.53
C LEU A 110 12.03 -1.25 21.95
N GLU A 111 12.92 -2.03 22.57
CA GLU A 111 14.25 -1.57 22.98
C GLU A 111 15.08 -1.22 21.74
N THR A 112 15.05 -2.08 20.73
CA THR A 112 15.71 -1.81 19.44
C THR A 112 15.13 -0.58 18.77
N ILE A 113 13.79 -0.42 18.76
CA ILE A 113 13.14 0.77 18.17
C ILE A 113 13.60 2.03 18.89
N VAL A 114 13.58 2.04 20.24
CA VAL A 114 14.04 3.19 21.05
C VAL A 114 15.51 3.50 20.78
N ALA A 115 16.38 2.49 20.71
CA ALA A 115 17.80 2.67 20.42
C ALA A 115 18.07 3.30 19.04
N LEU A 116 17.18 3.06 18.07
CA LEU A 116 17.24 3.67 16.76
C LEU A 116 16.77 5.14 16.73
N GLN A 117 16.21 5.65 17.83
CA GLN A 117 15.73 7.03 17.95
C GLN A 117 14.90 7.49 16.75
N PRO A 118 13.79 6.82 16.39
CA PRO A 118 12.99 7.22 15.23
C PRO A 118 12.19 8.48 15.51
N ASP A 119 12.05 9.32 14.46
CA ASP A 119 11.13 10.46 14.48
C ASP A 119 9.69 10.02 14.14
N LEU A 120 9.56 8.87 13.44
CA LEU A 120 8.29 8.29 13.05
C LEU A 120 8.41 6.78 12.85
N VAL A 121 7.46 6.05 13.40
CA VAL A 121 7.21 4.64 13.08
C VAL A 121 6.02 4.55 12.13
N LEU A 122 6.14 3.80 11.05
CA LEU A 122 5.06 3.48 10.12
C LEU A 122 4.68 2.01 10.31
N ALA A 123 3.42 1.74 10.58
CA ALA A 123 2.94 0.41 10.95
C ALA A 123 1.73 -0.02 10.12
N PRO A 124 1.62 -1.30 9.70
CA PRO A 124 0.42 -1.82 9.06
C PRO A 124 -0.67 -2.09 10.11
N ARG A 125 -1.93 -1.76 9.80
CA ARG A 125 -3.05 -1.94 10.73
C ARG A 125 -3.25 -3.41 11.12
N ASP A 126 -3.14 -4.32 10.15
CA ASP A 126 -3.49 -5.73 10.35
C ASP A 126 -2.51 -6.48 11.26
N PHE A 127 -1.29 -5.97 11.42
CA PHE A 127 -0.22 -6.66 12.16
C PHE A 127 0.27 -5.89 13.38
N ILE A 128 -0.08 -4.59 13.53
CA ILE A 128 0.29 -3.85 14.73
C ILE A 128 -0.64 -4.20 15.89
N ARG A 129 -0.10 -4.71 16.97
CA ARG A 129 -0.86 -4.99 18.19
C ARG A 129 -1.13 -3.68 18.94
N LEU A 130 -2.33 -3.55 19.51
CA LEU A 130 -2.74 -2.35 20.25
C LEU A 130 -1.87 -2.11 21.50
N ASP A 131 -1.37 -3.18 22.17
CA ASP A 131 -0.46 -3.03 23.31
C ASP A 131 0.91 -2.50 22.90
N VAL A 132 1.43 -2.89 21.74
CA VAL A 132 2.67 -2.34 21.16
C VAL A 132 2.48 -0.86 20.83
N LEU A 133 1.36 -0.53 20.19
CA LEU A 133 1.03 0.84 19.85
C LEU A 133 0.95 1.74 21.09
N GLY A 134 0.24 1.29 22.15
CA GLY A 134 0.15 2.01 23.41
C GLY A 134 1.51 2.22 24.08
N LYS A 135 2.43 1.24 23.99
CA LYS A 135 3.80 1.39 24.51
C LYS A 135 4.61 2.42 23.71
N LEU A 136 4.50 2.43 22.38
CA LEU A 136 5.15 3.45 21.54
C LEU A 136 4.64 4.87 21.87
N GLU A 137 3.32 5.02 22.12
CA GLU A 137 2.73 6.28 22.57
C GLU A 137 3.26 6.72 23.94
N GLN A 138 3.34 5.81 24.91
CA GLN A 138 3.94 6.09 26.24
C GLN A 138 5.39 6.54 26.13
N LEU A 139 6.15 5.99 25.18
CA LEU A 139 7.53 6.37 24.87
C LEU A 139 7.62 7.65 24.04
N LYS A 140 6.47 8.27 23.70
CA LYS A 140 6.37 9.48 22.87
C LYS A 140 6.99 9.33 21.49
N ILE A 141 6.97 8.12 20.93
CA ILE A 141 7.41 7.82 19.57
C ILE A 141 6.20 7.95 18.64
N PRO A 142 6.16 8.96 17.75
CA PRO A 142 5.07 9.09 16.80
C PRO A 142 4.93 7.82 15.95
N THR A 143 3.72 7.26 15.93
CA THR A 143 3.44 6.04 15.15
C THR A 143 2.23 6.28 14.28
N PHE A 144 2.40 6.15 12.96
CA PHE A 144 1.36 6.32 11.96
C PHE A 144 0.96 4.96 11.39
N VAL A 145 -0.32 4.62 11.53
CA VAL A 145 -0.86 3.34 11.08
C VAL A 145 -1.48 3.51 9.69
N VAL A 146 -1.15 2.58 8.79
CA VAL A 146 -1.67 2.55 7.41
C VAL A 146 -2.39 1.25 7.12
N GLU A 147 -3.48 1.31 6.34
CA GLU A 147 -4.27 0.18 5.88
C GLU A 147 -4.61 0.34 4.40
N ALA A 148 -4.30 -0.65 3.57
CA ALA A 148 -4.78 -0.72 2.20
C ALA A 148 -5.80 -1.86 2.09
N LYS A 149 -7.07 -1.52 1.96
CA LYS A 149 -8.16 -2.48 1.73
C LYS A 149 -8.37 -2.77 0.26
N THR A 150 -7.99 -1.83 -0.58
CA THR A 150 -8.12 -1.89 -2.04
C THR A 150 -6.81 -1.52 -2.73
N VAL A 151 -6.71 -1.84 -4.01
CA VAL A 151 -5.53 -1.44 -4.81
C VAL A 151 -5.47 0.09 -4.96
N GLU A 152 -6.63 0.75 -5.01
CA GLU A 152 -6.74 2.20 -5.03
C GLU A 152 -6.20 2.85 -3.75
N ASP A 153 -6.39 2.20 -2.59
CA ASP A 153 -5.87 2.70 -1.31
C ASP A 153 -4.35 2.74 -1.31
N ILE A 154 -3.68 1.80 -1.98
CA ILE A 154 -2.21 1.79 -2.10
C ILE A 154 -1.71 3.09 -2.74
N ALA A 155 -2.34 3.52 -3.84
CA ALA A 155 -1.98 4.77 -4.50
C ALA A 155 -2.22 5.98 -3.58
N SER A 156 -3.30 5.95 -2.81
CA SER A 156 -3.64 7.00 -1.84
C SER A 156 -2.67 7.05 -0.67
N GLN A 157 -2.23 5.89 -0.18
CA GLN A 157 -1.20 5.77 0.86
C GLN A 157 0.17 6.28 0.39
N ILE A 158 0.59 5.91 -0.83
CA ILE A 158 1.84 6.43 -1.41
C ILE A 158 1.82 7.96 -1.41
N GLN A 159 0.70 8.58 -1.84
CA GLN A 159 0.54 10.03 -1.82
C GLN A 159 0.52 10.60 -0.40
N LEU A 160 -0.16 9.95 0.54
CA LEU A 160 -0.22 10.38 1.94
C LEU A 160 1.17 10.36 2.59
N ILE A 161 1.90 9.26 2.44
CA ILE A 161 3.28 9.11 2.94
C ILE A 161 4.19 10.15 2.27
N GLY A 162 4.03 10.36 0.96
CA GLY A 162 4.76 11.40 0.23
C GLY A 162 4.53 12.80 0.78
N ARG A 163 3.27 13.18 1.07
CA ARG A 163 2.94 14.46 1.71
C ARG A 163 3.53 14.56 3.12
N MET A 164 3.42 13.50 3.90
CA MET A 164 3.89 13.45 5.29
C MET A 164 5.41 13.63 5.39
N LEU A 165 6.15 13.07 4.44
CA LEU A 165 7.62 13.02 4.44
C LEU A 165 8.27 14.03 3.47
N ASP A 166 7.48 14.97 2.92
CA ASP A 166 7.93 15.99 1.98
C ASP A 166 8.55 15.41 0.70
N ARG A 167 7.82 14.44 0.10
CA ARG A 167 8.19 13.73 -1.13
C ARG A 167 7.02 13.65 -2.13
N SER A 168 6.10 14.61 -2.08
CA SER A 168 4.93 14.63 -2.98
C SER A 168 5.30 14.61 -4.45
N GLU A 169 6.39 15.28 -4.84
CA GLU A 169 6.85 15.33 -6.23
C GLU A 169 7.23 13.95 -6.78
N VAL A 170 7.76 13.06 -5.92
CA VAL A 170 8.11 11.69 -6.31
C VAL A 170 6.91 10.75 -6.14
N ALA A 171 6.15 10.91 -5.04
CA ALA A 171 5.05 10.02 -4.69
C ALA A 171 3.85 10.15 -5.66
N ASN A 172 3.52 11.38 -6.08
CA ASN A 172 2.36 11.59 -6.96
C ASN A 172 2.48 10.89 -8.32
N PRO A 173 3.60 10.98 -9.06
CA PRO A 173 3.76 10.23 -10.31
C PRO A 173 3.62 8.71 -10.12
N ILE A 174 4.20 8.15 -9.05
CA ILE A 174 4.10 6.71 -8.75
C ILE A 174 2.63 6.31 -8.52
N ALA A 175 1.91 7.07 -7.72
CA ALA A 175 0.49 6.81 -7.45
C ALA A 175 -0.39 6.98 -8.69
N MET A 176 -0.10 7.96 -9.54
CA MET A 176 -0.81 8.17 -10.80
C MET A 176 -0.57 7.02 -11.78
N GLU A 177 0.66 6.57 -11.92
CA GLU A 177 1.00 5.45 -12.79
C GLU A 177 0.34 4.15 -12.31
N LEU A 178 0.33 3.89 -11.00
CA LEU A 178 -0.38 2.76 -10.42
C LEU A 178 -1.87 2.79 -10.79
N ARG A 179 -2.55 3.94 -10.60
CA ARG A 179 -3.97 4.11 -10.97
C ARG A 179 -4.21 3.94 -12.47
N ARG A 180 -3.32 4.49 -13.31
CA ARG A 180 -3.41 4.36 -14.77
C ARG A 180 -3.36 2.90 -15.19
N ARG A 181 -2.36 2.14 -14.70
CA ARG A 181 -2.18 0.71 -15.01
C ARG A 181 -3.35 -0.12 -14.50
N LEU A 182 -3.84 0.18 -13.30
CA LEU A 182 -5.03 -0.47 -12.74
C LEU A 182 -6.27 -0.25 -13.61
N THR A 183 -6.49 0.98 -14.05
CA THR A 183 -7.62 1.34 -14.93
C THR A 183 -7.53 0.62 -16.28
N GLU A 184 -6.34 0.59 -16.87
CA GLU A 184 -6.11 -0.11 -18.13
C GLU A 184 -6.33 -1.62 -17.99
N LEU A 185 -5.84 -2.21 -16.90
CA LEU A 185 -6.06 -3.63 -16.66
C LEU A 185 -7.54 -3.97 -16.50
N LYS A 186 -8.28 -3.21 -15.68
CA LYS A 186 -9.74 -3.38 -15.52
C LYS A 186 -10.46 -3.31 -16.87
N ARG A 187 -10.13 -2.32 -17.68
CA ARG A 187 -10.70 -2.16 -19.03
C ARG A 187 -10.43 -3.37 -19.94
N ARG A 188 -9.22 -3.92 -19.88
CA ARG A 188 -8.83 -5.10 -20.68
C ARG A 188 -9.49 -6.40 -20.24
N THR A 189 -9.83 -6.52 -18.96
CA THR A 189 -10.41 -7.74 -18.39
C THR A 189 -11.96 -7.70 -18.31
N GLU A 190 -12.57 -6.52 -18.46
CA GLU A 190 -14.01 -6.29 -18.19
C GLU A 190 -14.92 -7.22 -19.01
N THR A 191 -14.60 -7.44 -20.30
CA THR A 191 -15.43 -8.23 -21.21
C THR A 191 -14.97 -9.66 -21.42
N LEU A 192 -13.90 -10.09 -20.73
CA LEU A 192 -13.36 -11.44 -20.86
C LEU A 192 -14.19 -12.45 -20.08
N ALA A 193 -14.17 -13.71 -20.54
CA ALA A 193 -14.68 -14.82 -19.75
C ALA A 193 -13.95 -14.86 -18.39
N ARG A 194 -14.63 -15.28 -17.33
CA ARG A 194 -14.05 -15.32 -15.99
C ARG A 194 -13.76 -16.76 -15.56
N PRO A 195 -12.57 -17.30 -15.82
CA PRO A 195 -12.18 -18.63 -15.38
C PRO A 195 -12.25 -18.75 -13.86
N ARG A 196 -12.68 -19.91 -13.36
CA ARG A 196 -12.73 -20.19 -11.93
C ARG A 196 -11.32 -20.41 -11.39
N VAL A 197 -10.92 -19.60 -10.43
CA VAL A 197 -9.58 -19.56 -9.85
C VAL A 197 -9.61 -20.01 -8.39
N LEU A 198 -8.79 -20.99 -8.05
CA LEU A 198 -8.44 -21.32 -6.67
C LEU A 198 -7.06 -20.76 -6.36
N TYR A 199 -6.96 -19.88 -5.38
CA TYR A 199 -5.69 -19.38 -4.83
C TYR A 199 -5.40 -20.12 -3.52
N VAL A 200 -4.28 -20.83 -3.42
CA VAL A 200 -3.96 -21.67 -2.27
C VAL A 200 -3.03 -20.93 -1.33
N LEU A 201 -3.55 -20.46 -0.19
CA LEU A 201 -2.72 -19.85 0.87
C LEU A 201 -2.02 -20.91 1.74
N ASN A 202 -2.70 -22.02 1.96
CA ASN A 202 -2.17 -23.16 2.72
C ASN A 202 -2.88 -24.42 2.24
N SER A 203 -2.14 -25.52 2.09
CA SER A 203 -2.72 -26.78 1.58
C SER A 203 -3.26 -27.68 2.68
N GLN A 204 -2.72 -27.61 3.90
CA GLN A 204 -3.14 -28.44 5.03
C GLN A 204 -3.09 -27.66 6.37
N PRO A 205 -4.25 -27.21 6.89
CA PRO A 205 -5.59 -27.26 6.28
C PRO A 205 -5.67 -26.41 5.03
N LEU A 206 -6.53 -26.77 4.08
CA LEU A 206 -6.72 -25.96 2.88
C LEU A 206 -7.35 -24.63 3.24
N ILE A 207 -6.58 -23.57 3.11
CA ILE A 207 -7.00 -22.17 3.31
C ILE A 207 -6.85 -21.44 1.98
N THR A 208 -7.87 -20.70 1.61
CA THR A 208 -7.89 -19.86 0.41
C THR A 208 -8.27 -18.42 0.74
N VAL A 209 -8.50 -17.62 -0.27
CA VAL A 209 -8.89 -16.21 -0.15
C VAL A 209 -10.37 -16.04 -0.52
N GLY A 210 -11.11 -15.27 0.26
CA GLY A 210 -12.53 -14.98 0.06
C GLY A 210 -12.82 -13.49 0.09
N PRO A 211 -14.11 -13.09 0.02
CA PRO A 211 -14.53 -11.70 0.08
C PRO A 211 -13.98 -10.99 1.32
N GLY A 212 -13.53 -9.76 1.14
CA GLY A 212 -12.88 -8.97 2.19
C GLY A 212 -11.36 -9.18 2.28
N SER A 213 -10.79 -10.19 1.59
CA SER A 213 -9.34 -10.27 1.43
C SER A 213 -8.87 -9.42 0.24
N PHE A 214 -7.66 -8.89 0.37
CA PHE A 214 -7.03 -8.11 -0.69
C PHE A 214 -6.84 -8.94 -1.98
N ILE A 215 -6.38 -10.19 -1.85
CA ILE A 215 -6.12 -11.06 -3.00
C ILE A 215 -7.40 -11.45 -3.74
N HIS A 216 -8.53 -11.57 -3.05
CA HIS A 216 -9.82 -11.77 -3.71
C HIS A 216 -10.11 -10.65 -4.73
N GLN A 217 -9.89 -9.39 -4.35
CA GLN A 217 -10.00 -8.27 -5.29
C GLN A 217 -9.04 -8.37 -6.47
N LEU A 218 -7.79 -8.80 -6.23
CA LEU A 218 -6.81 -8.96 -7.30
C LEU A 218 -7.26 -9.98 -8.34
N ILE A 219 -7.82 -11.12 -7.90
CA ILE A 219 -8.38 -12.14 -8.80
C ILE A 219 -9.50 -11.55 -9.64
N GLU A 220 -10.41 -10.79 -9.05
CA GLU A 220 -11.54 -10.17 -9.75
C GLU A 220 -11.10 -9.10 -10.76
N ILE A 221 -10.14 -8.26 -10.38
CA ILE A 221 -9.57 -7.24 -11.25
C ILE A 221 -8.80 -7.88 -12.42
N ALA A 222 -8.12 -9.00 -12.15
CA ALA A 222 -7.43 -9.76 -13.17
C ALA A 222 -8.37 -10.55 -14.12
N GLY A 223 -9.69 -10.47 -13.93
CA GLY A 223 -10.69 -11.12 -14.77
C GLY A 223 -11.00 -12.57 -14.38
N GLY A 224 -10.57 -13.05 -13.21
CA GLY A 224 -10.92 -14.35 -12.68
C GLY A 224 -12.24 -14.36 -11.90
N ALA A 225 -12.80 -15.55 -11.70
CA ALA A 225 -13.87 -15.84 -10.76
C ALA A 225 -13.31 -16.64 -9.59
N ASN A 226 -13.23 -16.03 -8.41
CA ASN A 226 -12.72 -16.71 -7.23
C ASN A 226 -13.68 -17.83 -6.77
N VAL A 227 -13.22 -19.08 -6.66
CA VAL A 227 -14.05 -20.21 -6.20
C VAL A 227 -14.62 -20.01 -4.79
N ALA A 228 -13.97 -19.20 -3.96
CA ALA A 228 -14.43 -18.87 -2.62
C ALA A 228 -15.21 -17.53 -2.54
N ALA A 229 -15.71 -16.99 -3.66
CA ALA A 229 -16.41 -15.69 -3.69
C ALA A 229 -17.67 -15.63 -2.83
N ARG A 230 -18.23 -16.79 -2.41
CA ARG A 230 -19.42 -16.86 -1.53
C ARG A 230 -19.08 -17.17 -0.08
N ALA A 231 -17.81 -17.25 0.26
CA ALA A 231 -17.41 -17.52 1.65
C ALA A 231 -17.70 -16.31 2.56
N ALA A 232 -18.04 -16.59 3.81
CA ALA A 232 -18.31 -15.56 4.81
C ALA A 232 -17.05 -14.98 5.47
N SER A 233 -15.87 -15.54 5.18
CA SER A 233 -14.59 -15.14 5.78
C SER A 233 -13.60 -14.71 4.69
N PRO A 234 -12.73 -13.72 4.97
CA PRO A 234 -11.64 -13.34 4.07
C PRO A 234 -10.63 -14.47 3.80
N TYR A 235 -10.50 -15.40 4.75
CA TYR A 235 -9.56 -16.53 4.66
C TYR A 235 -10.29 -17.84 5.05
N PRO A 236 -11.19 -18.34 4.17
CA PRO A 236 -11.99 -19.51 4.49
C PRO A 236 -11.14 -20.78 4.41
N ARG A 237 -11.43 -21.70 5.33
CA ARG A 237 -11.02 -23.10 5.21
C ARG A 237 -12.02 -23.84 4.35
N LEU A 238 -11.55 -24.46 3.28
CA LEU A 238 -12.39 -25.26 2.39
C LEU A 238 -12.15 -26.76 2.62
N SER A 239 -13.18 -27.57 2.41
CA SER A 239 -12.99 -29.00 2.21
C SER A 239 -12.67 -29.27 0.74
N ILE A 240 -12.06 -30.41 0.47
CA ILE A 240 -11.73 -30.80 -0.91
C ILE A 240 -13.01 -31.02 -1.74
N GLU A 241 -14.07 -31.53 -1.10
CA GLU A 241 -15.37 -31.73 -1.74
C GLU A 241 -15.98 -30.40 -2.20
N ALA A 242 -15.83 -29.34 -1.40
CA ALA A 242 -16.24 -28.00 -1.79
C ALA A 242 -15.46 -27.49 -3.00
N VAL A 243 -14.14 -27.71 -3.03
CA VAL A 243 -13.30 -27.33 -4.18
C VAL A 243 -13.68 -28.13 -5.43
N LEU A 244 -13.91 -29.44 -5.29
CA LEU A 244 -14.34 -30.31 -6.42
C LEU A 244 -15.69 -29.87 -6.98
N LYS A 245 -16.62 -29.41 -6.11
CA LYS A 245 -17.92 -28.89 -6.52
C LYS A 245 -17.80 -27.58 -7.29
N GLU A 246 -16.93 -26.67 -6.85
CA GLU A 246 -16.68 -25.39 -7.53
C GLU A 246 -15.85 -25.58 -8.82
N ASP A 247 -15.15 -26.73 -8.97
CA ASP A 247 -14.38 -27.14 -10.14
C ASP A 247 -13.48 -26.04 -10.71
N PRO A 248 -12.40 -25.64 -10.01
CA PRO A 248 -11.50 -24.60 -10.51
C PRO A 248 -10.88 -24.98 -11.85
N GLN A 249 -10.74 -23.98 -12.72
CA GLN A 249 -10.07 -24.10 -14.02
C GLN A 249 -8.59 -23.78 -13.92
N LEU A 250 -8.20 -23.01 -12.88
CA LEU A 250 -6.83 -22.61 -12.58
C LEU A 250 -6.58 -22.78 -11.08
N ILE A 251 -5.40 -23.28 -10.71
CA ILE A 251 -4.93 -23.30 -9.33
C ILE A 251 -3.65 -22.49 -9.26
N ILE A 252 -3.63 -21.48 -8.38
CA ILE A 252 -2.51 -20.56 -8.22
C ILE A 252 -1.87 -20.78 -6.85
N PHE A 253 -0.56 -21.00 -6.87
CA PHE A 253 0.27 -21.18 -5.70
C PHE A 253 1.19 -19.96 -5.54
N PRO A 254 1.06 -19.19 -4.45
CA PRO A 254 2.06 -18.20 -4.10
C PRO A 254 3.36 -18.91 -3.72
N VAL A 255 4.48 -18.49 -4.30
CA VAL A 255 5.81 -19.03 -4.00
C VAL A 255 6.75 -17.92 -3.54
N GLY A 256 7.56 -18.20 -2.54
CA GLY A 256 8.51 -17.21 -2.01
C GLY A 256 9.34 -17.77 -0.87
N ALA A 257 10.45 -17.12 -0.58
CA ALA A 257 11.39 -17.56 0.46
C ALA A 257 10.83 -17.39 1.88
N SER A 258 10.04 -16.35 2.11
CA SER A 258 9.50 -16.00 3.44
C SER A 258 7.99 -16.21 3.55
N GLU A 259 7.29 -16.24 2.42
CA GLU A 259 5.84 -16.34 2.32
C GLU A 259 5.51 -17.18 1.09
N GLY A 260 4.72 -18.23 1.24
CA GLY A 260 4.30 -19.01 0.09
C GLY A 260 4.20 -20.50 0.38
N ILE A 261 3.76 -21.21 -0.64
CA ILE A 261 3.59 -22.67 -0.62
C ILE A 261 4.92 -23.35 -0.97
N PRO A 262 5.32 -24.42 -0.29
CA PRO A 262 6.48 -25.22 -0.65
C PRO A 262 6.42 -25.72 -2.09
N GLN A 263 7.59 -25.77 -2.75
CA GLN A 263 7.66 -26.33 -4.10
C GLN A 263 7.23 -27.80 -4.10
N GLY A 264 6.48 -28.18 -5.13
CA GLY A 264 5.99 -29.56 -5.28
C GLY A 264 4.62 -29.84 -4.65
N GLU A 265 4.03 -28.89 -3.92
CA GLU A 265 2.69 -29.08 -3.36
C GLU A 265 1.60 -29.29 -4.43
N GLN A 266 1.79 -28.76 -5.65
CA GLN A 266 0.87 -29.03 -6.77
C GLN A 266 0.70 -30.53 -7.03
N GLU A 267 1.69 -31.38 -6.72
CA GLU A 267 1.60 -32.84 -6.91
C GLU A 267 0.51 -33.45 -6.03
N LEU A 268 0.21 -32.88 -4.87
CA LEU A 268 -0.87 -33.33 -4.00
C LEU A 268 -2.24 -33.18 -4.67
N TRP A 269 -2.37 -32.26 -5.63
CA TRP A 269 -3.61 -31.97 -6.34
C TRP A 269 -3.86 -32.91 -7.51
N ARG A 270 -2.81 -33.50 -8.12
CA ARG A 270 -2.90 -34.39 -9.30
C ARG A 270 -3.75 -35.65 -9.10
N ARG A 271 -3.99 -36.04 -7.86
CA ARG A 271 -4.88 -37.17 -7.53
C ARG A 271 -6.36 -36.88 -7.85
N TRP A 272 -6.76 -35.62 -7.94
CA TRP A 272 -8.14 -35.19 -8.17
C TRP A 272 -8.44 -35.06 -9.68
N LYS A 273 -8.34 -36.17 -10.40
CA LYS A 273 -8.41 -36.26 -11.87
C LYS A 273 -9.72 -35.75 -12.48
N THR A 274 -10.79 -35.57 -11.69
CA THR A 274 -12.07 -35.02 -12.16
C THR A 274 -12.05 -33.51 -12.30
N MET A 275 -11.17 -32.80 -11.56
CA MET A 275 -11.04 -31.36 -11.54
C MET A 275 -10.53 -30.81 -12.87
N THR A 276 -11.15 -29.76 -13.39
CA THR A 276 -10.77 -29.15 -14.67
C THR A 276 -9.31 -28.67 -14.66
N ALA A 277 -8.85 -28.00 -13.61
CA ALA A 277 -7.46 -27.55 -13.49
C ALA A 277 -6.44 -28.70 -13.58
N VAL A 278 -6.79 -29.88 -13.02
CA VAL A 278 -5.92 -31.08 -13.08
C VAL A 278 -5.89 -31.67 -14.48
N LYS A 279 -7.05 -31.72 -15.16
CA LYS A 279 -7.14 -32.25 -16.55
C LYS A 279 -6.35 -31.38 -17.53
N MET A 280 -6.33 -30.05 -17.29
CA MET A 280 -5.66 -29.08 -18.15
C MET A 280 -4.21 -28.81 -17.73
N ASP A 281 -3.73 -29.44 -16.66
CA ASP A 281 -2.43 -29.15 -16.03
C ASP A 281 -2.24 -27.66 -15.70
N ALA A 282 -3.33 -26.99 -15.33
CA ALA A 282 -3.39 -25.54 -15.11
C ALA A 282 -3.00 -25.18 -13.67
N PHE A 283 -1.76 -25.53 -13.32
CA PHE A 283 -1.11 -25.16 -12.06
C PHE A 283 -0.13 -24.02 -12.32
N HIS A 284 -0.33 -22.91 -11.62
CA HIS A 284 0.48 -21.71 -11.83
C HIS A 284 1.14 -21.27 -10.54
N HIS A 285 2.34 -20.73 -10.67
CA HIS A 285 3.10 -20.18 -9.56
C HIS A 285 3.27 -18.67 -9.75
N ILE A 286 3.11 -17.93 -8.67
CA ILE A 286 3.31 -16.48 -8.64
C ILE A 286 4.15 -16.08 -7.43
N ALA A 287 5.06 -15.13 -7.61
CA ALA A 287 5.84 -14.63 -6.49
C ALA A 287 4.91 -14.02 -5.42
N SER A 288 4.93 -14.58 -4.21
CA SER A 288 4.04 -14.20 -3.12
C SER A 288 4.17 -12.74 -2.73
N ASP A 289 5.38 -12.19 -2.76
CA ASP A 289 5.68 -10.80 -2.43
C ASP A 289 5.06 -9.77 -3.40
N LEU A 290 4.70 -10.19 -4.62
CA LEU A 290 4.00 -9.34 -5.58
C LEU A 290 2.49 -9.21 -5.30
N LEU A 291 1.87 -10.18 -4.60
CA LEU A 291 0.44 -10.18 -4.31
C LEU A 291 0.13 -9.96 -2.82
N ASN A 292 1.00 -10.44 -1.92
CA ASN A 292 0.76 -10.38 -0.48
C ASN A 292 1.20 -9.03 0.13
N ARG A 293 1.94 -8.20 -0.62
CA ARG A 293 2.44 -6.91 -0.14
C ARG A 293 1.70 -5.77 -0.84
N PRO A 294 0.73 -5.13 -0.16
CA PRO A 294 0.00 -3.98 -0.71
C PRO A 294 0.91 -2.73 -0.78
N GLY A 295 1.79 -2.70 -1.77
CA GLY A 295 2.79 -1.67 -2.00
C GLY A 295 2.93 -1.29 -3.48
N PRO A 296 3.94 -0.49 -3.84
CA PRO A 296 4.12 0.01 -5.21
C PRO A 296 4.23 -1.08 -6.29
N ARG A 297 4.71 -2.28 -5.92
CA ARG A 297 4.89 -3.40 -6.85
C ARG A 297 3.62 -4.20 -7.14
N ILE A 298 2.51 -3.91 -6.45
CA ILE A 298 1.26 -4.67 -6.60
C ILE A 298 0.77 -4.75 -8.04
N VAL A 299 1.02 -3.71 -8.83
CA VAL A 299 0.59 -3.67 -10.22
C VAL A 299 1.29 -4.72 -11.08
N PHE A 300 2.56 -5.03 -10.81
CA PHE A 300 3.28 -6.11 -11.51
C PHE A 300 2.71 -7.49 -11.15
N GLY A 301 2.36 -7.69 -9.86
CA GLY A 301 1.67 -8.90 -9.43
C GLY A 301 0.30 -9.07 -10.09
N LEU A 302 -0.45 -7.97 -10.18
CA LEU A 302 -1.77 -7.95 -10.79
C LEU A 302 -1.72 -8.21 -12.30
N GLU A 303 -0.76 -7.63 -13.02
CA GLU A 303 -0.54 -7.91 -14.45
C GLU A 303 -0.11 -9.35 -14.67
N LYS A 304 0.77 -9.90 -13.83
CA LYS A 304 1.16 -11.30 -13.90
C LYS A 304 -0.02 -12.23 -13.62
N LEU A 305 -0.87 -11.87 -12.68
CA LEU A 305 -2.10 -12.62 -12.40
C LEU A 305 -3.06 -12.61 -13.60
N ALA A 306 -3.22 -11.46 -14.26
CA ALA A 306 -4.02 -11.33 -15.49
C ALA A 306 -3.44 -12.14 -16.66
N GLU A 307 -2.10 -12.17 -16.80
CA GLU A 307 -1.41 -13.01 -17.79
C GLU A 307 -1.65 -14.50 -17.53
N ILE A 308 -1.66 -14.92 -16.28
CA ILE A 308 -1.95 -16.32 -15.90
C ILE A 308 -3.41 -16.67 -16.21
N ILE A 309 -4.35 -15.77 -15.92
CA ILE A 309 -5.79 -16.02 -16.09
C ILE A 309 -6.21 -15.91 -17.56
N HIS A 310 -5.58 -15.00 -18.31
CA HIS A 310 -5.90 -14.68 -19.72
C HIS A 310 -4.65 -14.64 -20.60
N PRO A 311 -3.93 -15.75 -20.76
CA PRO A 311 -2.70 -15.77 -21.55
C PRO A 311 -2.92 -15.33 -23.00
N GLU A 312 -4.11 -15.60 -23.57
CA GLU A 312 -4.49 -15.21 -24.93
C GLU A 312 -4.53 -13.70 -25.15
N VAL A 313 -4.74 -12.90 -24.10
CA VAL A 313 -4.84 -11.43 -24.17
C VAL A 313 -3.55 -10.74 -23.78
N PHE A 314 -2.78 -11.33 -22.82
CA PHE A 314 -1.66 -10.66 -22.18
C PHE A 314 -0.28 -11.19 -22.63
N ALA A 315 -0.17 -12.44 -23.11
CA ALA A 315 1.11 -13.00 -23.57
C ALA A 315 1.67 -12.27 -24.81
N SER A 316 0.79 -11.69 -25.66
CA SER A 316 1.18 -11.01 -26.89
C SER A 316 1.84 -9.63 -26.68
N SER A 317 1.66 -9.00 -25.51
CA SER A 317 2.16 -7.66 -25.23
C SER A 317 3.63 -7.62 -24.78
N ASN A 318 4.24 -8.76 -24.45
CA ASN A 318 5.64 -8.83 -24.00
C ASN A 318 6.66 -8.86 -25.16
N HIS A 319 6.23 -8.98 -26.42
CA HIS A 319 7.14 -8.97 -27.58
C HIS A 319 7.45 -7.59 -28.16
N GLU A 320 6.70 -6.54 -27.78
CA GLU A 320 6.92 -5.19 -28.32
C GLU A 320 7.78 -4.27 -27.43
N SER A 321 8.00 -4.62 -26.17
CA SER A 321 8.79 -3.78 -25.23
C SER A 321 10.28 -4.17 -25.12
N GLY A 322 10.74 -5.12 -25.91
CA GLY A 322 12.10 -5.64 -25.92
C GLY A 322 12.85 -5.35 -27.23
N ARG A 323 13.00 -4.06 -27.63
CA ARG A 323 14.10 -3.65 -28.55
C ARG A 323 14.86 -2.50 -27.93
N PRO A 324 16.21 -2.56 -28.08
CA PRO A 324 17.20 -1.81 -27.31
C PRO A 324 17.17 -0.31 -27.54
#